data_b9d39ca2b6e30a4d937bad25a5b61838
#
_entry.id   b9d39ca2b6e30a4d937bad25a5b61838
#
_cell.length_a   1.000
_cell.length_b   1.000
_cell.length_c   1.000
_cell.angle_alpha   90.00
_cell.angle_beta   90.00
_cell.angle_gamma   90.00
#
_symmetry.space_group_name_H-M   'P 1'
#
loop_
_entity.id
_entity.type
_entity.pdbx_description
1 polymer ?
#
loop_
_entity_poly.entity_id
_entity_poly.type
_entity_poly.pdbx_seq_one_letter_code
_entity_poly.pdbx_strand_id
1 'polypeptide(L)'
;MANAVDRLTDRALDLARLTIVRRIITAVAVIASALIQTFLIQAFVEPADLLPSGFTGVAVLLDRITSLGGVRIDTSLGMLALNIPVALMCWNGISKRFVIFSMMQVALSSLFLNIFDFAPFLGDKIMLVIFGGFVSGISIAIALKSGASTGGTDFIALWVSNHTGKTIWGVIFAFNCFILVIFGWMFGWDNAAYSIVFQFISTKTIDSFYHRYDRVTLQITTRLADEVMTAYVNHFQHGISCAEVIGGYSREKMYLLHTVVSTYESQDIIKLVQDIDPGAVINVFHTLNFVGGWWGGHVDEPLPTAVPDPDKPARLLSKQARRNEQSRLQQDDGR
;
A
#
# COMPACT_ATOMS: atom_id res chain seq x y z
N MET A 1 -16.62 -4.15 31.45
CA MET A 1 -16.79 -4.26 30.01
C MET A 1 -15.46 -3.96 29.28
N ALA A 2 -14.66 -2.95 29.65
CA ALA A 2 -13.36 -2.65 29.06
C ALA A 2 -12.40 -3.85 28.99
N ASN A 3 -12.24 -4.59 30.10
CA ASN A 3 -11.35 -5.77 30.17
C ASN A 3 -11.74 -6.96 29.27
N ALA A 4 -12.94 -7.00 28.72
CA ALA A 4 -13.36 -8.05 27.79
C ALA A 4 -13.06 -7.66 26.34
N VAL A 5 -13.19 -6.39 26.03
CA VAL A 5 -12.85 -5.83 24.70
C VAL A 5 -11.34 -5.85 24.50
N ASP A 6 -10.56 -5.48 25.52
CA ASP A 6 -9.08 -5.51 25.46
C ASP A 6 -8.58 -6.94 25.28
N ARG A 7 -9.14 -7.92 25.99
CA ARG A 7 -8.77 -9.35 25.82
C ARG A 7 -9.19 -9.92 24.46
N LEU A 8 -10.25 -9.43 23.86
CA LEU A 8 -10.67 -9.85 22.51
C LEU A 8 -9.78 -9.23 21.44
N THR A 9 -9.36 -7.97 21.62
CA THR A 9 -8.39 -7.30 20.74
C THR A 9 -7.01 -7.96 20.83
N ASP A 10 -6.53 -8.29 22.01
CA ASP A 10 -5.25 -8.98 22.18
C ASP A 10 -5.26 -10.39 21.56
N ARG A 11 -6.34 -11.15 21.74
CA ARG A 11 -6.50 -12.45 21.08
C ARG A 11 -6.63 -12.35 19.57
N ALA A 12 -7.31 -11.31 19.05
CA ALA A 12 -7.41 -11.07 17.62
C ALA A 12 -6.05 -10.69 17.03
N LEU A 13 -5.25 -9.91 17.76
CA LEU A 13 -3.89 -9.54 17.37
C LEU A 13 -2.95 -10.76 17.39
N ASP A 14 -3.04 -11.61 18.41
CA ASP A 14 -2.26 -12.86 18.49
C ASP A 14 -2.63 -13.86 17.38
N LEU A 15 -3.93 -13.97 17.05
CA LEU A 15 -4.40 -14.78 15.93
C LEU A 15 -3.93 -14.21 14.58
N ALA A 16 -3.91 -12.89 14.41
CA ALA A 16 -3.40 -12.24 13.18
C ALA A 16 -1.87 -12.46 13.00
N ARG A 17 -1.13 -12.78 14.06
CA ARG A 17 0.29 -13.15 13.99
C ARG A 17 0.54 -14.52 13.37
N LEU A 18 -0.44 -15.43 13.41
CA LEU A 18 -0.29 -16.73 12.76
C LEU A 18 -0.27 -16.56 11.23
N THR A 19 0.79 -17.04 10.60
CA THR A 19 1.00 -16.97 9.14
C THR A 19 -0.20 -17.53 8.35
N ILE A 20 -0.87 -18.53 8.89
CA ILE A 20 -2.04 -19.18 8.30
C ILE A 20 -3.24 -18.24 8.31
N VAL A 21 -3.54 -17.59 9.45
CA VAL A 21 -4.67 -16.64 9.56
C VAL A 21 -4.48 -15.45 8.60
N ARG A 22 -3.27 -14.93 8.51
CA ARG A 22 -2.93 -13.87 7.56
C ARG A 22 -3.16 -14.29 6.11
N ARG A 23 -2.81 -15.54 5.74
CA ARG A 23 -3.06 -16.07 4.40
C ARG A 23 -4.55 -16.22 4.10
N ILE A 24 -5.33 -16.68 5.07
CA ILE A 24 -6.79 -16.78 4.95
C ILE A 24 -7.41 -15.41 4.77
N ILE A 25 -7.03 -14.42 5.57
CA ILE A 25 -7.51 -13.03 5.44
C ILE A 25 -7.18 -12.47 4.04
N THR A 26 -5.96 -12.69 3.57
CA THR A 26 -5.56 -12.28 2.21
C THR A 26 -6.42 -12.97 1.14
N ALA A 27 -6.66 -14.28 1.26
CA ALA A 27 -7.47 -15.02 0.30
C ALA A 27 -8.93 -14.52 0.26
N VAL A 28 -9.54 -14.30 1.43
CA VAL A 28 -10.90 -13.75 1.53
C VAL A 28 -10.98 -12.34 0.92
N ALA A 29 -10.01 -11.48 1.23
CA ALA A 29 -9.96 -10.14 0.67
C ALA A 29 -9.77 -10.13 -0.85
N VAL A 30 -8.94 -11.05 -1.38
CA VAL A 30 -8.73 -11.23 -2.83
C VAL A 30 -10.02 -11.71 -3.51
N ILE A 31 -10.75 -12.66 -2.92
CA ILE A 31 -12.05 -13.09 -3.46
C ILE A 31 -13.06 -11.94 -3.45
N ALA A 32 -13.15 -11.19 -2.36
CA ALA A 32 -14.03 -10.03 -2.26
C ALA A 32 -13.66 -8.95 -3.28
N SER A 33 -12.37 -8.63 -3.42
CA SER A 33 -11.88 -7.70 -4.45
C SER A 33 -12.24 -8.17 -5.86
N ALA A 34 -12.07 -9.46 -6.17
CA ALA A 34 -12.40 -10.03 -7.47
C ALA A 34 -13.89 -9.93 -7.79
N LEU A 35 -14.76 -10.20 -6.82
CA LEU A 35 -16.22 -10.03 -6.98
C LEU A 35 -16.60 -8.56 -7.21
N ILE A 36 -16.03 -7.64 -6.42
CA ILE A 36 -16.27 -6.21 -6.58
C ILE A 36 -15.75 -5.73 -7.95
N GLN A 37 -14.61 -6.23 -8.40
CA GLN A 37 -14.04 -5.92 -9.71
C GLN A 37 -14.95 -6.38 -10.85
N THR A 38 -15.51 -7.59 -10.76
CA THR A 38 -16.46 -8.13 -11.73
C THR A 38 -17.73 -7.30 -11.77
N PHE A 39 -18.32 -7.03 -10.61
CA PHE A 39 -19.48 -6.14 -10.48
C PHE A 39 -19.21 -4.75 -11.07
N LEU A 40 -18.03 -4.18 -10.80
CA LEU A 40 -17.60 -2.91 -11.36
C LEU A 40 -17.62 -2.92 -12.91
N ILE A 41 -17.01 -3.95 -13.51
CA ILE A 41 -16.88 -4.01 -14.97
C ILE A 41 -18.26 -4.13 -15.60
N GLN A 42 -19.11 -5.05 -15.16
CA GLN A 42 -20.40 -5.32 -15.76
C GLN A 42 -21.46 -4.25 -15.46
N ALA A 43 -21.52 -3.75 -14.22
CA ALA A 43 -22.59 -2.84 -13.81
C ALA A 43 -22.26 -1.35 -14.02
N PHE A 44 -20.99 -0.96 -14.19
CA PHE A 44 -20.59 0.44 -14.32
C PHE A 44 -19.73 0.73 -15.57
N VAL A 45 -18.70 -0.09 -15.83
CA VAL A 45 -17.72 0.18 -16.90
C VAL A 45 -18.33 -0.07 -18.26
N GLU A 46 -18.93 -1.23 -18.46
CA GLU A 46 -19.56 -1.60 -19.75
C GLU A 46 -20.73 -0.70 -20.11
N PRO A 47 -21.72 -0.45 -19.20
CA PRO A 47 -22.90 0.35 -19.55
C PRO A 47 -22.59 1.83 -19.80
N ALA A 48 -21.52 2.36 -19.20
CA ALA A 48 -21.13 3.76 -19.37
C ALA A 48 -20.05 3.96 -20.43
N ASP A 49 -19.62 2.91 -21.12
CA ASP A 49 -18.51 2.95 -22.08
C ASP A 49 -17.22 3.51 -21.49
N LEU A 50 -16.89 3.13 -20.25
CA LEU A 50 -15.70 3.62 -19.57
C LEU A 50 -14.47 2.76 -19.88
N LEU A 51 -13.30 3.34 -19.64
CA LEU A 51 -12.01 2.65 -19.71
C LEU A 51 -11.32 2.72 -18.35
N PRO A 52 -11.17 1.59 -17.63
CA PRO A 52 -10.35 1.53 -16.42
C PRO A 52 -8.88 1.84 -16.69
N SER A 53 -8.10 2.05 -15.63
CA SER A 53 -6.65 2.21 -15.75
C SER A 53 -5.92 0.87 -15.83
N GLY A 54 -4.65 0.91 -16.25
CA GLY A 54 -3.76 -0.23 -16.25
C GLY A 54 -4.13 -1.32 -17.25
N PHE A 55 -3.75 -2.56 -16.99
CA PHE A 55 -3.98 -3.68 -17.91
C PHE A 55 -5.44 -4.08 -18.02
N THR A 56 -6.25 -3.83 -17.01
CA THR A 56 -7.71 -4.00 -17.12
C THR A 56 -8.27 -3.07 -18.20
N GLY A 57 -7.81 -1.82 -18.24
CA GLY A 57 -8.20 -0.89 -19.32
C GLY A 57 -7.73 -1.35 -20.69
N VAL A 58 -6.49 -1.83 -20.80
CA VAL A 58 -5.99 -2.40 -22.06
C VAL A 58 -6.83 -3.62 -22.49
N ALA A 59 -7.20 -4.51 -21.56
CA ALA A 59 -8.04 -5.67 -21.86
C ALA A 59 -9.44 -5.27 -22.35
N VAL A 60 -10.08 -4.28 -21.68
CA VAL A 60 -11.38 -3.73 -22.13
C VAL A 60 -11.24 -3.06 -23.49
N LEU A 61 -10.17 -2.31 -23.73
CA LEU A 61 -9.92 -1.68 -25.05
C LEU A 61 -9.72 -2.74 -26.14
N LEU A 62 -8.96 -3.81 -25.88
CA LEU A 62 -8.76 -4.91 -26.81
C LEU A 62 -10.06 -5.63 -27.13
N ASP A 63 -10.91 -5.92 -26.14
CA ASP A 63 -12.23 -6.51 -26.37
C ASP A 63 -13.07 -5.64 -27.33
N ARG A 64 -13.12 -4.33 -27.10
CA ARG A 64 -13.86 -3.39 -27.93
C ARG A 64 -13.29 -3.30 -29.36
N ILE A 65 -11.97 -3.21 -29.52
CA ILE A 65 -11.33 -3.12 -30.85
C ILE A 65 -11.56 -4.43 -31.62
N THR A 66 -11.37 -5.58 -30.99
CA THR A 66 -11.50 -6.88 -31.65
C THR A 66 -12.95 -7.21 -31.98
N SER A 67 -13.91 -6.73 -31.18
CA SER A 67 -15.35 -6.89 -31.48
C SER A 67 -15.75 -6.16 -32.78
N LEU A 68 -15.08 -5.04 -33.13
CA LEU A 68 -15.29 -4.34 -34.39
C LEU A 68 -14.76 -5.15 -35.60
N GLY A 69 -13.74 -5.98 -35.39
CA GLY A 69 -13.11 -6.82 -36.42
C GLY A 69 -13.74 -8.21 -36.63
N GLY A 70 -14.81 -8.54 -35.90
CA GLY A 70 -15.52 -9.83 -36.01
C GLY A 70 -14.87 -10.98 -35.24
N VAL A 71 -13.71 -10.79 -34.61
CA VAL A 71 -13.09 -11.78 -33.70
C VAL A 71 -13.02 -11.10 -32.33
N ARG A 72 -13.83 -11.59 -31.39
CA ARG A 72 -13.89 -11.00 -30.04
C ARG A 72 -12.88 -11.67 -29.11
N ILE A 73 -11.99 -10.85 -28.53
CA ILE A 73 -11.14 -11.25 -27.42
C ILE A 73 -11.79 -10.70 -26.14
N ASP A 74 -12.47 -11.58 -25.41
CA ASP A 74 -13.16 -11.16 -24.18
C ASP A 74 -12.21 -10.49 -23.19
N THR A 75 -12.72 -9.49 -22.48
CA THR A 75 -11.97 -8.77 -21.41
C THR A 75 -11.31 -9.73 -20.42
N SER A 76 -11.99 -10.84 -20.08
CA SER A 76 -11.48 -11.89 -19.18
C SER A 76 -10.20 -12.54 -19.70
N LEU A 77 -10.15 -12.89 -20.98
CA LEU A 77 -8.96 -13.45 -21.62
C LEU A 77 -7.85 -12.41 -21.74
N GLY A 78 -8.20 -11.18 -22.11
CA GLY A 78 -7.26 -10.07 -22.18
C GLY A 78 -6.57 -9.80 -20.85
N MET A 79 -7.32 -9.81 -19.74
CA MET A 79 -6.76 -9.64 -18.40
C MET A 79 -5.73 -10.72 -18.06
N LEU A 80 -6.03 -12.00 -18.33
CA LEU A 80 -5.10 -13.10 -18.09
C LEU A 80 -3.88 -13.03 -19.00
N ALA A 81 -4.10 -12.83 -20.30
CA ALA A 81 -3.03 -12.80 -21.31
C ALA A 81 -2.00 -11.68 -21.04
N LEU A 82 -2.45 -10.51 -20.55
CA LEU A 82 -1.55 -9.40 -20.22
C LEU A 82 -0.83 -9.58 -18.88
N ASN A 83 -1.51 -10.16 -17.89
CA ASN A 83 -0.95 -10.27 -16.54
C ASN A 83 0.02 -11.45 -16.36
N ILE A 84 -0.21 -12.59 -17.03
CA ILE A 84 0.65 -13.79 -16.92
C ILE A 84 2.10 -13.49 -17.29
N PRO A 85 2.42 -12.88 -18.47
CA PRO A 85 3.80 -12.60 -18.84
C PRO A 85 4.50 -11.67 -17.85
N VAL A 86 3.79 -10.64 -17.38
CA VAL A 86 4.35 -9.66 -16.42
C VAL A 86 4.56 -10.28 -15.05
N ALA A 87 3.64 -11.12 -14.58
CA ALA A 87 3.82 -11.86 -13.33
C ALA A 87 5.03 -12.78 -13.38
N LEU A 88 5.26 -13.47 -14.50
CA LEU A 88 6.43 -14.32 -14.72
C LEU A 88 7.73 -13.50 -14.73
N MET A 89 7.74 -12.35 -15.42
CA MET A 89 8.88 -11.44 -15.46
C MET A 89 9.22 -10.89 -14.06
N CYS A 90 8.20 -10.55 -13.29
CA CYS A 90 8.37 -9.95 -11.96
C CYS A 90 8.57 -10.98 -10.83
N TRP A 91 8.48 -12.29 -11.14
CA TRP A 91 8.49 -13.39 -10.15
C TRP A 91 9.69 -13.36 -9.18
N ASN A 92 10.88 -13.02 -9.68
CA ASN A 92 12.12 -12.99 -8.89
C ASN A 92 12.39 -11.62 -8.25
N GLY A 93 11.69 -10.57 -8.69
CA GLY A 93 11.92 -9.21 -8.22
C GLY A 93 10.90 -8.69 -7.22
N ILE A 94 9.82 -9.46 -7.02
CA ILE A 94 8.74 -9.16 -6.08
C ILE A 94 8.54 -10.38 -5.18
N SER A 95 7.86 -10.21 -4.02
CA SER A 95 7.60 -11.37 -3.17
C SER A 95 6.67 -12.36 -3.85
N LYS A 96 7.04 -13.65 -3.80
CA LYS A 96 6.29 -14.74 -4.42
C LYS A 96 4.84 -14.81 -3.90
N ARG A 97 4.65 -14.47 -2.61
CA ARG A 97 3.33 -14.39 -2.00
C ARG A 97 2.45 -13.35 -2.67
N PHE A 98 2.98 -12.15 -2.86
CA PHE A 98 2.27 -11.04 -3.52
C PHE A 98 1.86 -11.45 -4.95
N VAL A 99 2.80 -12.01 -5.72
CA VAL A 99 2.53 -12.44 -7.11
C VAL A 99 1.44 -13.52 -7.15
N ILE A 100 1.50 -14.53 -6.28
CA ILE A 100 0.50 -15.62 -6.24
C ILE A 100 -0.89 -15.08 -5.93
N PHE A 101 -1.04 -14.26 -4.87
CA PHE A 101 -2.34 -13.72 -4.50
C PHE A 101 -2.89 -12.71 -5.51
N SER A 102 -2.02 -11.93 -6.15
CA SER A 102 -2.43 -11.02 -7.22
C SER A 102 -2.87 -11.78 -8.46
N MET A 103 -2.14 -12.83 -8.87
CA MET A 103 -2.57 -13.68 -9.96
C MET A 103 -3.86 -14.45 -9.65
N MET A 104 -4.06 -14.85 -8.39
CA MET A 104 -5.33 -15.41 -7.94
C MET A 104 -6.47 -14.39 -8.07
N GLN A 105 -6.24 -13.12 -7.72
CA GLN A 105 -7.23 -12.05 -7.90
C GLN A 105 -7.61 -11.87 -9.38
N VAL A 106 -6.62 -11.75 -10.27
CA VAL A 106 -6.84 -11.62 -11.71
C VAL A 106 -7.58 -12.82 -12.28
N ALA A 107 -7.18 -14.04 -11.90
CA ALA A 107 -7.81 -15.29 -12.36
C ALA A 107 -9.26 -15.41 -11.87
N LEU A 108 -9.52 -15.04 -10.60
CA LEU A 108 -10.88 -15.05 -10.05
C LEU A 108 -11.76 -13.97 -10.70
N SER A 109 -11.25 -12.75 -10.90
CA SER A 109 -11.98 -11.70 -11.62
C SER A 109 -12.34 -12.15 -13.05
N SER A 110 -11.38 -12.74 -13.75
CA SER A 110 -11.60 -13.29 -15.09
C SER A 110 -12.63 -14.42 -15.10
N LEU A 111 -12.57 -15.32 -14.13
CA LEU A 111 -13.54 -16.41 -13.98
C LEU A 111 -14.94 -15.86 -13.65
N PHE A 112 -15.04 -14.91 -12.71
CA PHE A 112 -16.30 -14.34 -12.29
C PHE A 112 -16.97 -13.51 -13.38
N LEU A 113 -16.22 -12.84 -14.26
CA LEU A 113 -16.76 -12.18 -15.46
C LEU A 113 -17.51 -13.14 -16.40
N ASN A 114 -17.14 -14.42 -16.40
CA ASN A 114 -17.82 -15.43 -17.21
C ASN A 114 -18.96 -16.15 -16.48
N ILE A 115 -19.01 -16.10 -15.15
CA ILE A 115 -20.00 -16.83 -14.34
C ILE A 115 -21.16 -15.91 -13.93
N PHE A 116 -20.83 -14.67 -13.53
CA PHE A 116 -21.81 -13.72 -13.05
C PHE A 116 -22.23 -12.76 -14.17
N ASP A 117 -23.48 -12.34 -14.12
CA ASP A 117 -24.04 -11.32 -15.00
C ASP A 117 -24.77 -10.29 -14.12
N PHE A 118 -24.07 -9.18 -13.85
CA PHE A 118 -24.58 -8.09 -13.03
C PHE A 118 -25.21 -7.02 -13.93
N ALA A 119 -26.53 -6.93 -13.90
CA ALA A 119 -27.23 -5.90 -14.65
C ALA A 119 -26.93 -4.49 -14.07
N PRO A 120 -26.80 -3.47 -14.93
CA PRO A 120 -26.68 -2.09 -14.49
C PRO A 120 -27.97 -1.66 -13.78
N PHE A 121 -27.84 -1.04 -12.61
CA PHE A 121 -28.97 -0.56 -11.83
C PHE A 121 -29.12 0.98 -11.83
N LEU A 122 -28.13 1.68 -12.40
CA LEU A 122 -28.14 3.12 -12.60
C LEU A 122 -28.27 3.43 -14.10
N GLY A 123 -29.16 4.34 -14.45
CA GLY A 123 -29.38 4.73 -15.84
C GLY A 123 -28.60 5.97 -16.28
N ASP A 124 -28.13 6.77 -15.32
CA ASP A 124 -27.40 8.01 -15.62
C ASP A 124 -25.90 7.76 -15.73
N LYS A 125 -25.30 8.19 -16.84
CA LYS A 125 -23.88 7.96 -17.14
C LYS A 125 -22.96 8.63 -16.12
N ILE A 126 -23.31 9.83 -15.64
CA ILE A 126 -22.49 10.55 -14.64
C ILE A 126 -22.48 9.78 -13.32
N MET A 127 -23.64 9.24 -12.91
CA MET A 127 -23.72 8.41 -11.72
C MET A 127 -22.89 7.13 -11.85
N LEU A 128 -22.92 6.48 -13.01
CA LEU A 128 -22.05 5.32 -13.29
C LEU A 128 -20.57 5.66 -13.19
N VAL A 129 -20.15 6.83 -13.67
CA VAL A 129 -18.77 7.31 -13.59
C VAL A 129 -18.35 7.53 -12.14
N ILE A 130 -19.17 8.26 -11.37
CA ILE A 130 -18.81 8.64 -9.98
C ILE A 130 -18.79 7.41 -9.07
N PHE A 131 -19.89 6.65 -9.04
CA PHE A 131 -19.99 5.47 -8.17
C PHE A 131 -19.08 4.33 -8.66
N GLY A 132 -18.95 4.16 -9.97
CA GLY A 132 -18.01 3.20 -10.54
C GLY A 132 -16.56 3.50 -10.16
N GLY A 133 -16.14 4.76 -10.22
CA GLY A 133 -14.82 5.19 -9.77
C GLY A 133 -14.59 4.88 -8.28
N PHE A 134 -15.59 5.15 -7.45
CA PHE A 134 -15.54 4.82 -6.02
C PHE A 134 -15.44 3.30 -5.76
N VAL A 135 -16.30 2.50 -6.39
CA VAL A 135 -16.29 1.03 -6.29
C VAL A 135 -14.95 0.46 -6.79
N SER A 136 -14.41 1.00 -7.89
CA SER A 136 -13.09 0.64 -8.41
C SER A 136 -11.99 0.88 -7.38
N GLY A 137 -11.97 2.07 -6.79
CA GLY A 137 -10.99 2.41 -5.75
C GLY A 137 -11.06 1.51 -4.53
N ILE A 138 -12.26 1.15 -4.07
CA ILE A 138 -12.47 0.21 -2.96
C ILE A 138 -11.93 -1.18 -3.31
N SER A 139 -12.26 -1.71 -4.51
CA SER A 139 -11.79 -3.02 -4.96
C SER A 139 -10.27 -3.11 -4.92
N ILE A 140 -9.59 -2.12 -5.50
CA ILE A 140 -8.13 -2.03 -5.55
C ILE A 140 -7.54 -1.88 -4.14
N ALA A 141 -8.13 -1.00 -3.30
CA ALA A 141 -7.66 -0.78 -1.94
C ALA A 141 -7.76 -2.03 -1.06
N ILE A 142 -8.82 -2.84 -1.20
CA ILE A 142 -8.98 -4.12 -0.48
C ILE A 142 -7.85 -5.09 -0.88
N ALA A 143 -7.58 -5.24 -2.18
CA ALA A 143 -6.49 -6.09 -2.66
C ALA A 143 -5.14 -5.63 -2.10
N LEU A 144 -4.81 -4.35 -2.24
CA LEU A 144 -3.54 -3.77 -1.80
C LEU A 144 -3.34 -3.88 -0.29
N LYS A 145 -4.37 -3.59 0.52
CA LYS A 145 -4.31 -3.74 2.00
C LYS A 145 -4.06 -5.18 2.44
N SER A 146 -4.56 -6.14 1.68
CA SER A 146 -4.36 -7.56 1.99
C SER A 146 -2.99 -8.10 1.58
N GLY A 147 -2.19 -7.32 0.86
CA GLY A 147 -0.90 -7.73 0.32
C GLY A 147 -1.00 -8.45 -1.01
N ALA A 148 -1.98 -8.07 -1.83
CA ALA A 148 -2.15 -8.46 -3.22
C ALA A 148 -2.43 -7.21 -4.08
N SER A 149 -2.52 -7.35 -5.39
CA SER A 149 -2.92 -6.31 -6.34
C SER A 149 -3.99 -6.84 -7.28
N THR A 150 -4.72 -5.93 -7.92
CA THR A 150 -5.59 -6.25 -9.05
C THR A 150 -4.82 -6.54 -10.35
N GLY A 151 -3.49 -6.64 -10.25
CA GLY A 151 -2.60 -6.95 -11.37
C GLY A 151 -2.18 -5.72 -12.17
N GLY A 152 -1.72 -5.96 -13.39
CA GLY A 152 -1.43 -4.92 -14.34
C GLY A 152 -0.14 -4.17 -14.11
N THR A 153 -0.21 -2.86 -14.28
CA THR A 153 0.92 -1.94 -14.14
C THR A 153 1.52 -1.92 -12.73
N ASP A 154 0.78 -2.37 -11.72
CA ASP A 154 1.25 -2.44 -10.33
C ASP A 154 2.43 -3.40 -10.16
N PHE A 155 2.43 -4.54 -10.87
CA PHE A 155 3.58 -5.45 -10.87
C PHE A 155 4.85 -4.76 -11.37
N ILE A 156 4.71 -4.01 -12.48
CA ILE A 156 5.84 -3.29 -13.08
C ILE A 156 6.31 -2.19 -12.13
N ALA A 157 5.38 -1.45 -11.52
CA ALA A 157 5.70 -0.40 -10.56
C ALA A 157 6.49 -0.93 -9.36
N LEU A 158 6.02 -2.02 -8.76
CA LEU A 158 6.67 -2.65 -7.62
C LEU A 158 8.03 -3.26 -7.99
N TRP A 159 8.11 -3.95 -9.13
CA TRP A 159 9.36 -4.53 -9.60
C TRP A 159 10.45 -3.47 -9.82
N VAL A 160 10.10 -2.38 -10.52
CA VAL A 160 11.04 -1.27 -10.74
C VAL A 160 11.41 -0.60 -9.42
N SER A 161 10.43 -0.35 -8.55
CA SER A 161 10.69 0.26 -7.24
C SER A 161 11.64 -0.57 -6.37
N ASN A 162 11.46 -1.90 -6.36
CA ASN A 162 12.33 -2.80 -5.61
C ASN A 162 13.77 -2.86 -6.16
N HIS A 163 13.94 -2.75 -7.49
CA HIS A 163 15.27 -2.83 -8.12
C HIS A 163 16.02 -1.50 -8.15
N THR A 164 15.31 -0.40 -8.36
CA THR A 164 15.94 0.90 -8.58
C THR A 164 15.82 1.85 -7.40
N GLY A 165 14.95 1.53 -6.43
CA GLY A 165 14.58 2.43 -5.33
C GLY A 165 13.80 3.68 -5.79
N LYS A 166 13.40 3.75 -7.07
CA LYS A 166 12.68 4.87 -7.67
C LYS A 166 11.25 4.47 -8.02
N THR A 167 10.34 5.40 -7.89
CA THR A 167 8.96 5.22 -8.32
C THR A 167 8.80 5.55 -9.80
N ILE A 168 7.97 4.79 -10.52
CA ILE A 168 7.69 5.03 -11.96
C ILE A 168 6.24 5.48 -12.21
N TRP A 169 5.57 6.04 -11.21
CA TRP A 169 4.18 6.47 -11.34
C TRP A 169 3.96 7.45 -12.49
N GLY A 170 4.94 8.32 -12.77
CA GLY A 170 4.88 9.23 -13.92
C GLY A 170 4.85 8.48 -15.27
N VAL A 171 5.61 7.38 -15.40
CA VAL A 171 5.61 6.56 -16.62
C VAL A 171 4.28 5.82 -16.77
N ILE A 172 3.74 5.28 -15.68
CA ILE A 172 2.43 4.61 -15.67
C ILE A 172 1.32 5.60 -16.03
N PHE A 173 1.38 6.80 -15.48
CA PHE A 173 0.43 7.87 -15.84
C PHE A 173 0.50 8.22 -17.32
N ALA A 174 1.71 8.42 -17.88
CA ALA A 174 1.88 8.68 -19.30
C ALA A 174 1.35 7.53 -20.18
N PHE A 175 1.58 6.27 -19.77
CA PHE A 175 1.01 5.10 -20.44
C PHE A 175 -0.52 5.12 -20.42
N ASN A 176 -1.15 5.39 -19.28
CA ASN A 176 -2.61 5.49 -19.18
C ASN A 176 -3.16 6.64 -20.03
N CYS A 177 -2.49 7.80 -20.06
CA CYS A 177 -2.86 8.91 -20.95
C CYS A 177 -2.81 8.50 -22.44
N PHE A 178 -1.77 7.79 -22.85
CA PHE A 178 -1.63 7.30 -24.20
C PHE A 178 -2.78 6.35 -24.59
N ILE A 179 -3.15 5.42 -23.72
CA ILE A 179 -4.28 4.50 -23.93
C ILE A 179 -5.61 5.27 -24.02
N LEU A 180 -5.80 6.30 -23.16
CA LEU A 180 -7.00 7.14 -23.21
C LEU A 180 -7.09 7.97 -24.50
N VAL A 181 -5.98 8.43 -25.07
CA VAL A 181 -5.96 9.12 -26.37
C VAL A 181 -6.40 8.20 -27.49
N ILE A 182 -5.88 6.96 -27.53
CA ILE A 182 -6.32 5.94 -28.51
C ILE A 182 -7.82 5.69 -28.34
N PHE A 183 -8.26 5.48 -27.10
CA PHE A 183 -9.67 5.23 -26.79
C PHE A 183 -10.56 6.39 -27.23
N GLY A 184 -10.18 7.63 -26.95
CA GLY A 184 -10.92 8.84 -27.34
C GLY A 184 -11.03 8.99 -28.86
N TRP A 185 -9.96 8.67 -29.59
CA TRP A 185 -9.96 8.71 -31.04
C TRP A 185 -10.87 7.65 -31.68
N MET A 186 -10.92 6.43 -31.10
CA MET A 186 -11.70 5.33 -31.64
C MET A 186 -13.17 5.30 -31.19
N PHE A 187 -13.43 5.66 -29.94
CA PHE A 187 -14.73 5.48 -29.28
C PHE A 187 -15.39 6.78 -28.82
N GLY A 188 -14.78 7.93 -29.13
CA GLY A 188 -15.29 9.27 -28.82
C GLY A 188 -14.63 9.92 -27.62
N TRP A 189 -14.38 11.23 -27.75
CA TRP A 189 -13.71 12.03 -26.73
C TRP A 189 -14.52 12.19 -25.44
N ASP A 190 -15.87 12.14 -25.53
CA ASP A 190 -16.73 12.19 -24.35
C ASP A 190 -16.50 10.97 -23.46
N ASN A 191 -16.37 9.76 -24.05
CA ASN A 191 -16.09 8.54 -23.32
C ASN A 191 -14.71 8.55 -22.67
N ALA A 192 -13.71 9.13 -23.34
CA ALA A 192 -12.39 9.34 -22.78
C ALA A 192 -12.42 10.33 -21.62
N ALA A 193 -13.15 11.43 -21.72
CA ALA A 193 -13.32 12.42 -20.65
C ALA A 193 -14.00 11.81 -19.42
N TYR A 194 -15.08 11.03 -19.59
CA TYR A 194 -15.72 10.29 -18.51
C TYR A 194 -14.77 9.28 -17.88
N SER A 195 -13.95 8.60 -18.67
CA SER A 195 -12.95 7.65 -18.17
C SER A 195 -11.85 8.33 -17.36
N ILE A 196 -11.46 9.56 -17.71
CA ILE A 196 -10.52 10.36 -16.91
C ILE A 196 -11.12 10.68 -15.53
N VAL A 197 -12.39 11.13 -15.49
CA VAL A 197 -13.08 11.41 -14.22
C VAL A 197 -13.21 10.14 -13.37
N PHE A 198 -13.62 9.03 -13.98
CA PHE A 198 -13.68 7.71 -13.34
C PHE A 198 -12.34 7.32 -12.71
N GLN A 199 -11.23 7.40 -13.49
CA GLN A 199 -9.89 7.06 -13.01
C GLN A 199 -9.41 8.02 -11.91
N PHE A 200 -9.75 9.31 -11.99
CA PHE A 200 -9.43 10.28 -10.97
C PHE A 200 -10.13 9.94 -9.63
N ILE A 201 -11.43 9.65 -9.67
CA ILE A 201 -12.20 9.27 -8.48
C ILE A 201 -11.65 7.96 -7.90
N SER A 202 -11.38 6.95 -8.74
CA SER A 202 -10.78 5.69 -8.32
C SER A 202 -9.44 5.90 -7.62
N THR A 203 -8.54 6.70 -8.20
CA THR A 203 -7.23 7.01 -7.60
C THR A 203 -7.38 7.73 -6.26
N LYS A 204 -8.27 8.73 -6.16
CA LYS A 204 -8.51 9.43 -4.90
C LYS A 204 -9.11 8.52 -3.82
N THR A 205 -9.95 7.58 -4.22
CA THR A 205 -10.49 6.56 -3.32
C THR A 205 -9.38 5.63 -2.83
N ILE A 206 -8.49 5.16 -3.72
CA ILE A 206 -7.33 4.37 -3.32
C ILE A 206 -6.46 5.14 -2.33
N ASP A 207 -6.10 6.39 -2.64
CA ASP A 207 -5.29 7.26 -1.76
C ASP A 207 -5.93 7.40 -0.38
N SER A 208 -7.25 7.50 -0.29
CA SER A 208 -7.97 7.64 0.99
C SER A 208 -7.97 6.37 1.85
N PHE A 209 -7.86 5.20 1.23
CA PHE A 209 -7.93 3.92 1.94
C PHE A 209 -6.58 3.21 2.06
N TYR A 210 -5.60 3.51 1.21
CA TYR A 210 -4.33 2.82 1.14
C TYR A 210 -3.14 3.77 1.36
N HIS A 211 -2.69 3.87 2.61
CA HIS A 211 -1.63 4.76 3.07
C HIS A 211 -0.27 4.08 3.26
N ARG A 212 0.00 2.99 2.55
CA ARG A 212 1.21 2.18 2.77
C ARG A 212 2.52 2.95 2.56
N TYR A 213 2.51 3.93 1.67
CA TYR A 213 3.69 4.74 1.36
C TYR A 213 3.74 6.06 2.11
N ASP A 214 2.68 6.36 2.87
CA ASP A 214 2.62 7.59 3.62
C ASP A 214 3.57 7.50 4.82
N ARG A 215 4.41 8.49 4.91
CA ARG A 215 5.33 8.69 6.04
C ARG A 215 4.81 9.80 6.90
N VAL A 216 5.00 9.62 8.18
CA VAL A 216 4.68 10.65 9.17
C VAL A 216 5.92 10.95 9.99
N THR A 217 6.06 12.20 10.31
CA THR A 217 7.06 12.67 11.27
C THR A 217 6.39 12.73 12.64
N LEU A 218 6.93 12.01 13.61
CA LEU A 218 6.54 12.12 15.00
C LEU A 218 7.50 13.08 15.69
N GLN A 219 6.94 14.09 16.31
CA GLN A 219 7.64 15.05 17.15
C GLN A 219 7.13 14.86 18.58
N ILE A 220 7.97 14.33 19.45
CA ILE A 220 7.61 13.88 20.80
C ILE A 220 8.33 14.79 21.80
N THR A 221 7.57 15.52 22.61
CA THR A 221 8.12 16.32 23.71
C THR A 221 7.91 15.54 25.00
N THR A 222 8.99 15.18 25.67
CA THR A 222 8.97 14.35 26.89
C THR A 222 10.05 14.79 27.89
N ARG A 223 9.88 14.40 29.16
CA ARG A 223 10.92 14.52 30.18
C ARG A 223 11.75 13.24 30.33
N LEU A 224 11.23 12.10 29.86
CA LEU A 224 11.82 10.76 29.97
C LEU A 224 12.44 10.33 28.63
N ALA A 225 13.36 11.16 28.09
CA ALA A 225 13.91 10.94 26.76
C ALA A 225 14.71 9.63 26.63
N ASP A 226 15.51 9.30 27.64
CA ASP A 226 16.37 8.12 27.61
C ASP A 226 15.55 6.83 27.64
N GLU A 227 14.50 6.78 28.45
CA GLU A 227 13.58 5.64 28.54
C GLU A 227 12.81 5.46 27.24
N VAL A 228 12.28 6.57 26.68
CA VAL A 228 11.53 6.55 25.43
C VAL A 228 12.44 6.14 24.26
N MET A 229 13.64 6.73 24.15
CA MET A 229 14.58 6.37 23.08
C MET A 229 15.04 4.91 23.18
N THR A 230 15.34 4.44 24.40
CA THR A 230 15.76 3.04 24.62
C THR A 230 14.65 2.08 24.22
N ALA A 231 13.42 2.32 24.65
CA ALA A 231 12.28 1.51 24.27
C ALA A 231 12.03 1.59 22.76
N TYR A 232 12.10 2.78 22.15
CA TYR A 232 11.90 2.98 20.73
C TYR A 232 12.93 2.19 19.89
N VAL A 233 14.21 2.31 20.16
CA VAL A 233 15.29 1.65 19.40
C VAL A 233 15.23 0.13 19.55
N ASN A 234 14.74 -0.38 20.68
CA ASN A 234 14.54 -1.82 20.89
C ASN A 234 13.36 -2.38 20.09
N HIS A 235 12.35 -1.56 19.76
CA HIS A 235 11.12 -1.99 19.14
C HIS A 235 11.03 -1.65 17.64
N PHE A 236 11.63 -0.52 17.23
CA PHE A 236 11.52 0.00 15.88
C PHE A 236 12.89 0.15 15.21
N GLN A 237 12.90 0.07 13.86
CA GLN A 237 14.14 0.09 13.08
C GLN A 237 14.45 1.47 12.47
N HIS A 238 13.67 2.48 12.81
CA HIS A 238 13.85 3.84 12.31
C HIS A 238 14.75 4.64 13.23
N GLY A 239 15.44 5.62 12.64
CA GLY A 239 16.26 6.56 13.42
C GLY A 239 15.39 7.49 14.25
N ILE A 240 15.86 7.80 15.46
CA ILE A 240 15.28 8.83 16.33
C ILE A 240 16.37 9.81 16.71
N SER A 241 16.08 11.10 16.67
CA SER A 241 16.98 12.17 17.14
C SER A 241 16.39 12.87 18.33
N CYS A 242 17.27 13.37 19.22
CA CYS A 242 16.89 14.06 20.45
C CYS A 242 17.56 15.43 20.50
N ALA A 243 16.77 16.44 20.82
CA ALA A 243 17.26 17.79 21.11
C ALA A 243 16.77 18.24 22.50
N GLU A 244 17.63 18.88 23.24
CA GLU A 244 17.28 19.51 24.50
C GLU A 244 16.53 20.83 24.24
N VAL A 245 15.39 21.01 24.90
CA VAL A 245 14.54 22.21 24.77
C VAL A 245 14.08 22.70 26.14
N ILE A 246 13.67 23.94 26.20
CA ILE A 246 13.11 24.55 27.43
C ILE A 246 11.62 24.76 27.23
N GLY A 247 10.80 24.21 28.11
CA GLY A 247 9.37 24.45 28.13
C GLY A 247 9.03 25.94 28.27
N GLY A 248 8.26 26.48 27.31
CA GLY A 248 7.94 27.91 27.30
C GLY A 248 7.14 28.34 28.52
N TYR A 249 6.24 27.52 29.01
CA TYR A 249 5.40 27.78 30.18
C TYR A 249 6.08 27.34 31.49
N SER A 250 6.53 26.07 31.54
CA SER A 250 7.11 25.49 32.75
C SER A 250 8.51 26.03 33.09
N ARG A 251 9.24 26.57 32.09
CA ARG A 251 10.65 26.93 32.14
C ARG A 251 11.57 25.78 32.53
N GLU A 252 11.06 24.54 32.46
CA GLU A 252 11.80 23.33 32.75
C GLU A 252 12.49 22.76 31.51
N LYS A 253 13.56 22.01 31.76
CA LYS A 253 14.28 21.27 30.76
C LYS A 253 13.42 20.11 30.28
N MET A 254 13.24 20.00 28.98
CA MET A 254 12.51 18.91 28.28
C MET A 254 13.32 18.46 27.10
N TYR A 255 12.87 17.39 26.45
CA TYR A 255 13.50 16.83 25.27
C TYR A 255 12.50 16.73 24.13
N LEU A 256 12.96 17.12 22.95
CA LEU A 256 12.23 17.01 21.72
C LEU A 256 12.81 15.86 20.90
N LEU A 257 12.08 14.78 20.82
CA LEU A 257 12.45 13.64 20.00
C LEU A 257 11.81 13.77 18.62
N HIS A 258 12.55 13.40 17.58
CA HIS A 258 12.13 13.51 16.20
C HIS A 258 12.42 12.20 15.47
N THR A 259 11.39 11.61 14.88
CA THR A 259 11.51 10.40 14.06
C THR A 259 10.55 10.43 12.88
N VAL A 260 10.95 9.81 11.77
CA VAL A 260 10.10 9.62 10.58
C VAL A 260 9.80 8.15 10.45
N VAL A 261 8.51 7.81 10.42
CA VAL A 261 8.02 6.43 10.45
C VAL A 261 6.90 6.23 9.43
N SER A 262 6.49 5.00 9.21
CA SER A 262 5.30 4.73 8.41
C SER A 262 4.02 5.10 9.19
N THR A 263 2.97 5.48 8.48
CA THR A 263 1.66 5.78 9.08
C THR A 263 1.13 4.59 9.91
N TYR A 264 1.44 3.36 9.53
CA TYR A 264 1.00 2.16 10.25
C TYR A 264 1.71 1.96 11.59
N GLU A 265 3.01 2.30 11.68
CA GLU A 265 3.79 2.17 12.91
C GLU A 265 3.52 3.31 13.89
N SER A 266 2.98 4.42 13.41
CA SER A 266 2.80 5.63 14.22
C SER A 266 1.94 5.39 15.46
N GLN A 267 0.87 4.62 15.35
CA GLN A 267 -0.04 4.32 16.47
C GLN A 267 0.63 3.46 17.56
N ASP A 268 1.44 2.49 17.15
CA ASP A 268 2.18 1.63 18.10
C ASP A 268 3.26 2.44 18.82
N ILE A 269 3.91 3.36 18.11
CA ILE A 269 4.89 4.27 18.70
C ILE A 269 4.22 5.23 19.67
N ILE A 270 3.07 5.80 19.32
CA ILE A 270 2.31 6.68 20.20
C ILE A 270 1.94 5.95 21.50
N LYS A 271 1.43 4.72 21.40
CA LYS A 271 1.12 3.90 22.57
C LYS A 271 2.36 3.62 23.43
N LEU A 272 3.47 3.21 22.80
CA LEU A 272 4.73 2.97 23.53
C LEU A 272 5.17 4.20 24.31
N VAL A 273 5.12 5.38 23.70
CA VAL A 273 5.51 6.63 24.35
C VAL A 273 4.56 6.99 25.50
N GLN A 274 3.25 6.84 25.30
CA GLN A 274 2.24 7.14 26.34
C GLN A 274 2.30 6.16 27.52
N ASP A 275 2.69 4.90 27.28
CA ASP A 275 2.90 3.90 28.34
C ASP A 275 4.10 4.23 29.22
N ILE A 276 5.14 4.91 28.65
CA ILE A 276 6.35 5.30 29.37
C ILE A 276 6.17 6.68 30.03
N ASP A 277 5.70 7.65 29.26
CA ASP A 277 5.44 9.02 29.73
C ASP A 277 4.02 9.46 29.35
N PRO A 278 3.04 9.26 30.24
CA PRO A 278 1.66 9.71 30.01
C PRO A 278 1.52 11.23 29.81
N GLY A 279 2.52 12.00 30.23
CA GLY A 279 2.57 13.46 30.06
C GLY A 279 3.24 13.92 28.77
N ALA A 280 3.73 13.01 27.95
CA ALA A 280 4.37 13.35 26.69
C ALA A 280 3.38 13.97 25.68
N VAL A 281 3.84 15.01 24.98
CA VAL A 281 3.08 15.65 23.89
C VAL A 281 3.63 15.13 22.57
N ILE A 282 2.74 14.56 21.74
CA ILE A 282 3.11 13.97 20.45
C ILE A 282 2.39 14.69 19.33
N ASN A 283 3.16 15.31 18.43
CA ASN A 283 2.66 15.88 17.19
C ASN A 283 2.96 14.94 16.02
N VAL A 284 1.97 14.73 15.16
CA VAL A 284 2.07 13.89 13.98
C VAL A 284 1.94 14.76 12.73
N PHE A 285 2.97 14.79 11.90
CA PHE A 285 3.00 15.58 10.67
C PHE A 285 3.12 14.65 9.47
N HIS A 286 2.40 14.95 8.38
CA HIS A 286 2.64 14.31 7.11
C HIS A 286 4.02 14.67 6.56
N THR A 287 4.83 13.67 6.21
CA THR A 287 6.15 13.86 5.59
C THR A 287 5.99 13.84 4.09
N LEU A 288 6.04 14.99 3.44
CA LEU A 288 5.90 15.10 1.98
C LEU A 288 7.07 14.44 1.24
N ASN A 289 8.29 14.69 1.70
CA ASN A 289 9.50 14.14 1.10
C ASN A 289 10.48 13.69 2.19
N PHE A 290 11.07 12.53 1.99
CA PHE A 290 12.14 12.02 2.82
C PHE A 290 13.32 11.63 1.93
N VAL A 291 14.47 12.24 2.14
CA VAL A 291 15.72 11.96 1.42
C VAL A 291 16.72 11.35 2.40
N GLY A 292 17.12 10.12 2.14
CA GLY A 292 18.05 9.39 3.01
C GLY A 292 17.77 7.89 3.02
N GLY A 293 18.55 7.17 3.82
CA GLY A 293 18.33 5.72 4.01
C GLY A 293 17.01 5.48 4.75
N TRP A 294 16.11 4.78 4.12
CA TRP A 294 14.84 4.33 4.70
C TRP A 294 14.80 2.80 4.70
N TRP A 295 14.45 2.23 5.83
CA TRP A 295 14.16 0.81 5.91
C TRP A 295 12.64 0.61 6.07
N GLY A 296 11.98 0.12 5.06
CA GLY A 296 10.53 -0.09 5.03
C GLY A 296 10.12 -1.54 4.78
N GLY A 297 11.07 -2.47 4.86
CA GLY A 297 10.84 -3.84 4.36
C GLY A 297 10.71 -3.86 2.83
N HIS A 298 10.40 -5.00 2.26
CA HIS A 298 10.03 -5.08 0.85
C HIS A 298 8.65 -4.45 0.64
N VAL A 299 8.52 -3.62 -0.40
CA VAL A 299 7.32 -2.83 -0.71
C VAL A 299 6.06 -3.68 -0.88
N ASP A 300 6.23 -4.93 -1.22
CA ASP A 300 5.22 -5.95 -1.50
C ASP A 300 4.92 -6.90 -0.32
N GLU A 301 5.69 -6.78 0.79
CA GLU A 301 5.41 -7.55 2.00
C GLU A 301 4.46 -6.77 2.92
N PRO A 302 3.53 -7.46 3.62
CA PRO A 302 2.79 -6.81 4.69
C PRO A 302 3.78 -6.28 5.71
N LEU A 303 3.58 -5.04 6.17
CA LEU A 303 4.41 -4.44 7.20
C LEU A 303 4.54 -5.42 8.37
N PRO A 304 5.75 -5.68 8.86
CA PRO A 304 5.90 -6.47 10.07
C PRO A 304 5.11 -5.74 11.16
N THR A 305 4.10 -6.39 11.72
CA THR A 305 3.50 -5.93 12.97
C THR A 305 4.66 -5.86 13.97
N ALA A 306 4.94 -4.66 14.44
CA ALA A 306 5.97 -4.40 15.42
C ALA A 306 5.58 -5.10 16.73
N VAL A 307 6.01 -6.35 16.85
CA VAL A 307 6.03 -7.02 18.14
C VAL A 307 7.47 -7.39 18.39
N PRO A 308 8.06 -6.81 19.41
CA PRO A 308 9.41 -7.15 19.80
C PRO A 308 9.48 -8.64 20.14
N ASP A 309 10.49 -9.31 19.61
CA ASP A 309 10.96 -10.55 20.17
C ASP A 309 11.81 -10.15 21.40
N PRO A 310 11.34 -10.41 22.64
CA PRO A 310 12.06 -9.99 23.83
C PRO A 310 13.45 -10.64 23.94
N ASP A 311 13.71 -11.73 23.18
CA ASP A 311 14.95 -12.49 23.20
C ASP A 311 15.93 -12.10 22.06
N LYS A 312 15.57 -11.17 21.16
CA LYS A 312 16.48 -10.70 20.13
C LYS A 312 17.05 -9.32 20.46
N PRO A 313 18.33 -9.23 20.87
CA PRO A 313 18.98 -7.94 21.04
C PRO A 313 18.88 -7.13 19.74
N ALA A 314 18.52 -5.85 19.88
CA ALA A 314 18.31 -4.94 18.77
C ALA A 314 19.50 -5.01 17.79
N ARG A 315 19.23 -5.41 16.54
CA ARG A 315 20.25 -5.56 15.47
C ARG A 315 21.08 -4.29 15.24
N LEU A 316 20.56 -3.13 15.62
CA LEU A 316 21.23 -1.84 15.52
C LEU A 316 22.32 -1.65 16.56
N LEU A 317 22.09 -2.07 17.82
CA LEU A 317 23.13 -2.01 18.85
C LEU A 317 24.31 -2.91 18.52
N SER A 318 24.09 -4.07 17.93
CA SER A 318 25.17 -4.96 17.50
C SER A 318 25.97 -4.40 16.32
N LYS A 319 25.33 -3.69 15.38
CA LYS A 319 26.02 -3.01 14.26
C LYS A 319 26.78 -1.76 14.72
N GLN A 320 26.19 -0.98 15.63
CA GLN A 320 26.80 0.23 16.15
C GLN A 320 27.94 -0.09 17.13
N ALA A 321 27.76 -1.10 17.97
CA ALA A 321 28.84 -1.64 18.82
C ALA A 321 30.02 -2.14 17.96
N ARG A 322 29.76 -2.91 16.90
CA ARG A 322 30.83 -3.35 15.97
C ARG A 322 31.50 -2.20 15.24
N ARG A 323 30.75 -1.18 14.86
CA ARG A 323 31.29 0.03 14.20
C ARG A 323 32.14 0.86 15.15
N ASN A 324 31.70 1.01 16.41
CA ASN A 324 32.44 1.70 17.45
C ASN A 324 33.69 0.92 17.88
N GLU A 325 33.60 -0.41 17.90
CA GLU A 325 34.72 -1.29 18.20
C GLU A 325 35.76 -1.29 17.07
N GLN A 326 35.35 -1.31 15.80
CA GLN A 326 36.23 -1.13 14.65
C GLN A 326 36.89 0.25 14.61
N SER A 327 36.16 1.31 14.98
CA SER A 327 36.73 2.66 15.07
C SER A 327 37.72 2.81 16.22
N ARG A 328 37.53 2.11 17.35
CA ARG A 328 38.50 2.08 18.45
C ARG A 328 39.76 1.29 18.08
N LEU A 329 39.63 0.16 17.43
CA LEU A 329 40.77 -0.64 16.97
C LEU A 329 41.60 0.10 15.91
N GLN A 330 40.98 0.88 15.03
CA GLN A 330 41.69 1.73 14.06
C GLN A 330 42.39 2.94 14.69
N GLN A 331 41.94 3.41 15.86
CA GLN A 331 42.61 4.47 16.62
C GLN A 331 43.80 3.96 17.46
N ASP A 332 43.75 2.70 17.87
CA ASP A 332 44.84 2.08 18.65
C ASP A 332 46.01 1.56 17.74
N ASP A 333 45.72 1.18 16.51
CA ASP A 333 46.75 0.78 15.50
C ASP A 333 47.49 1.99 14.86
N GLY A 334 47.00 3.21 15.12
CA GLY A 334 47.63 4.46 14.63
C GLY A 334 48.50 5.19 15.64
N ARG A 335 48.80 4.59 16.79
CA ARG A 335 49.75 5.03 17.78
C ARG A 335 50.89 4.02 17.92
#